data_ec810fd18878b0cf7b3b3574fb7cbf13
#
_entry.id   ec810fd18878b0cf7b3b3574fb7cbf13
#
_cell.length_a   1.000
_cell.length_b   1.000
_cell.length_c   1.000
_cell.angle_alpha   90.00
_cell.angle_beta   90.00
_cell.angle_gamma   90.00
#
_symmetry.space_group_name_H-M   'P 1'
#
loop_
_entity.id
_entity.type
_entity.pdbx_description
1 polymer ?
#
loop_
_entity_poly.entity_id
_entity_poly.type
_entity_poly.pdbx_seq_one_letter_code
_entity_poly.pdbx_strand_id
1 'polypeptide(L)'
;MALSPYVFDASAENFNRLVLENSHKGPVLVHFWTPKAGPCFILMPRLVKLAAEYGGKFLLVMLNADELPELARRFSVNSVPTVKFFWRGEVAHTIHGADPDSSFREVLDRFIAGDANRAHALGVAAWQAGKVEQARMLLANAAMAEPDNLAIPRDLAKLLWAEGEGEQALKLLDSLPPEAREEPDIARLHAHLNLAETARQAPPLSELDARLALQPDDLDAHFQRAAQLLAADQFAAAMDELLWVARTDRSYRHDIGRSSLLALFDLLGSAHPLTRQYRQALSESLH
;
A
#
# COMPACT_ATOMS: atom_id res chain seq x y z
N MET A 1 25.83 -4.76 23.48
CA MET A 1 24.97 -4.98 22.28
C MET A 1 24.15 -3.72 22.13
N ALA A 2 24.12 -3.08 20.95
CA ALA A 2 23.22 -1.96 20.73
C ALA A 2 21.79 -2.51 20.81
N LEU A 3 21.06 -2.10 21.84
CA LEU A 3 19.63 -2.37 21.94
C LEU A 3 18.95 -1.76 20.70
N SER A 4 18.02 -2.48 20.10
CA SER A 4 17.20 -1.96 19.00
C SER A 4 16.62 -0.60 19.41
N PRO A 5 16.53 0.39 18.49
CA PRO A 5 15.96 1.71 18.79
C PRO A 5 14.49 1.65 19.21
N TYR A 6 13.88 0.47 19.15
CA TYR A 6 12.47 0.23 19.48
C TYR A 6 12.28 -0.53 20.80
N VAL A 7 13.35 -0.72 21.58
CA VAL A 7 13.34 -1.46 22.85
C VAL A 7 13.77 -0.54 24.00
N PHE A 8 12.94 -0.45 25.02
CA PHE A 8 13.11 0.47 26.15
C PHE A 8 12.92 -0.23 27.49
N ASP A 9 13.58 0.25 28.52
CA ASP A 9 13.36 -0.19 29.90
C ASP A 9 12.33 0.73 30.60
N ALA A 10 11.38 0.12 31.29
CA ALA A 10 10.39 0.84 32.07
C ALA A 10 10.96 1.30 33.41
N SER A 11 10.57 2.50 33.83
CA SER A 11 10.68 3.00 35.21
C SER A 11 9.32 3.52 35.69
N ALA A 12 9.21 3.76 37.00
CA ALA A 12 7.98 4.35 37.56
C ALA A 12 7.66 5.73 36.94
N GLU A 13 8.70 6.51 36.59
CA GLU A 13 8.57 7.86 36.06
C GLU A 13 8.23 7.86 34.57
N ASN A 14 8.79 6.90 33.79
CA ASN A 14 8.64 6.92 32.33
C ASN A 14 7.44 6.10 31.81
N PHE A 15 6.87 5.21 32.62
CA PHE A 15 5.85 4.25 32.20
C PHE A 15 4.64 4.91 31.53
N ASN A 16 4.11 5.98 32.11
CA ASN A 16 2.94 6.66 31.54
C ASN A 16 3.22 7.17 30.11
N ARG A 17 4.31 7.89 29.94
CA ARG A 17 4.72 8.42 28.63
C ARG A 17 5.11 7.31 27.68
N LEU A 18 5.92 6.36 28.14
CA LEU A 18 6.50 5.32 27.30
C LEU A 18 5.48 4.29 26.85
N VAL A 19 4.50 3.96 27.70
CA VAL A 19 3.51 2.92 27.43
C VAL A 19 2.14 3.53 27.11
N LEU A 20 1.54 4.27 28.06
CA LEU A 20 0.15 4.69 27.89
C LEU A 20 -0.01 5.74 26.79
N GLU A 21 0.81 6.79 26.78
CA GLU A 21 0.72 7.85 25.75
C GLU A 21 1.14 7.32 24.38
N ASN A 22 2.24 6.56 24.28
CA ASN A 22 2.69 6.01 23.00
C ASN A 22 1.73 4.97 22.42
N SER A 23 0.97 4.26 23.26
CA SER A 23 -0.05 3.31 22.79
C SER A 23 -1.24 3.95 22.05
N HIS A 24 -1.35 5.27 22.06
CA HIS A 24 -2.27 6.02 21.21
C HIS A 24 -1.73 6.25 19.80
N LYS A 25 -0.41 6.06 19.58
CA LYS A 25 0.26 6.23 18.28
C LYS A 25 0.51 4.90 17.56
N GLY A 26 0.62 3.82 18.30
CA GLY A 26 0.85 2.46 17.81
C GLY A 26 0.90 1.45 18.96
N PRO A 27 0.92 0.14 18.67
CA PRO A 27 0.95 -0.88 19.72
C PRO A 27 2.22 -0.77 20.57
N VAL A 28 2.08 -0.94 21.87
CA VAL A 28 3.20 -1.04 22.83
C VAL A 28 3.12 -2.38 23.52
N LEU A 29 4.14 -3.21 23.37
CA LEU A 29 4.29 -4.47 24.06
C LEU A 29 5.08 -4.25 25.34
N VAL A 30 4.51 -4.63 26.47
CA VAL A 30 5.21 -4.61 27.77
C VAL A 30 5.50 -6.03 28.19
N HIS A 31 6.80 -6.40 28.22
CA HIS A 31 7.28 -7.67 28.73
C HIS A 31 7.56 -7.57 30.22
N PHE A 32 6.68 -8.13 31.03
CA PHE A 32 6.89 -8.30 32.46
C PHE A 32 7.78 -9.50 32.71
N TRP A 33 8.96 -9.26 33.31
CA TRP A 33 10.00 -10.26 33.49
C TRP A 33 10.67 -10.17 34.86
N THR A 34 11.45 -11.18 35.21
CA THR A 34 12.34 -11.20 36.39
C THR A 34 13.60 -11.99 36.07
N PRO A 35 14.75 -11.62 36.65
CA PRO A 35 16.00 -12.40 36.50
C PRO A 35 15.92 -13.78 37.15
N LYS A 36 14.90 -14.08 37.94
CA LYS A 36 14.72 -15.36 38.63
C LYS A 36 13.96 -16.40 37.81
N ALA A 37 13.36 -16.02 36.66
CA ALA A 37 12.54 -16.90 35.84
C ALA A 37 13.26 -17.25 34.51
N GLY A 38 13.69 -18.51 34.37
CA GLY A 38 14.36 -19.01 33.16
C GLY A 38 13.61 -18.74 31.86
N PRO A 39 12.29 -18.96 31.76
CA PRO A 39 11.53 -18.68 30.56
C PRO A 39 11.59 -17.21 30.09
N CYS A 40 11.82 -16.23 30.98
CA CYS A 40 12.02 -14.82 30.60
C CYS A 40 13.26 -14.62 29.73
N PHE A 41 14.36 -15.33 30.04
CA PHE A 41 15.60 -15.26 29.25
C PHE A 41 15.46 -15.91 27.87
N ILE A 42 14.54 -16.84 27.70
CA ILE A 42 14.22 -17.45 26.40
C ILE A 42 13.38 -16.48 25.56
N LEU A 43 12.39 -15.83 26.16
CA LEU A 43 11.45 -14.97 25.46
C LEU A 43 12.07 -13.61 25.08
N MET A 44 12.86 -13.01 25.96
CA MET A 44 13.44 -11.66 25.79
C MET A 44 14.19 -11.46 24.44
N PRO A 45 15.17 -12.30 24.05
CA PRO A 45 15.87 -12.12 22.78
C PRO A 45 14.97 -12.28 21.56
N ARG A 46 13.92 -13.11 21.67
CA ARG A 46 12.92 -13.31 20.61
C ARG A 46 12.07 -12.06 20.40
N LEU A 47 11.62 -11.43 21.49
CA LEU A 47 10.86 -10.16 21.42
C LEU A 47 11.73 -9.02 20.89
N VAL A 48 13.01 -8.94 21.28
CA VAL A 48 13.96 -7.94 20.76
C VAL A 48 14.16 -8.12 19.25
N LYS A 49 14.33 -9.37 18.81
CA LYS A 49 14.41 -9.69 17.38
C LYS A 49 13.12 -9.27 16.65
N LEU A 50 11.96 -9.58 17.21
CA LEU A 50 10.67 -9.20 16.66
C LEU A 50 10.52 -7.68 16.54
N ALA A 51 10.92 -6.90 17.56
CA ALA A 51 10.90 -5.44 17.51
C ALA A 51 11.79 -4.87 16.38
N ALA A 52 12.95 -5.49 16.14
CA ALA A 52 13.83 -5.12 15.04
C ALA A 52 13.21 -5.44 13.67
N GLU A 53 12.60 -6.61 13.50
CA GLU A 53 11.94 -7.05 12.26
C GLU A 53 10.75 -6.16 11.89
N TYR A 54 9.98 -5.70 12.89
CA TYR A 54 8.85 -4.80 12.67
C TYR A 54 9.24 -3.33 12.45
N GLY A 55 10.53 -2.99 12.59
CA GLY A 55 11.07 -1.69 12.17
C GLY A 55 10.39 -0.46 12.79
N GLY A 56 9.91 -0.55 14.04
CA GLY A 56 9.25 0.55 14.74
C GLY A 56 7.72 0.60 14.60
N LYS A 57 7.10 -0.40 13.94
CA LYS A 57 5.64 -0.53 13.89
C LYS A 57 5.02 -0.79 15.26
N PHE A 58 5.81 -1.19 16.25
CA PHE A 58 5.47 -1.25 17.66
C PHE A 58 6.68 -0.92 18.55
N LEU A 59 6.42 -0.56 19.81
CA LEU A 59 7.47 -0.41 20.83
C LEU A 59 7.48 -1.61 21.76
N LEU A 60 8.68 -2.10 22.11
CA LEU A 60 8.88 -3.11 23.13
C LEU A 60 9.40 -2.46 24.40
N VAL A 61 8.71 -2.66 25.50
CA VAL A 61 9.08 -2.14 26.82
C VAL A 61 9.37 -3.30 27.76
N MET A 62 10.53 -3.33 28.33
CA MET A 62 10.98 -4.30 29.33
C MET A 62 10.63 -3.77 30.71
N LEU A 63 9.84 -4.51 31.48
CA LEU A 63 9.46 -4.17 32.84
C LEU A 63 9.90 -5.26 33.81
N ASN A 64 10.90 -4.94 34.64
CA ASN A 64 11.32 -5.83 35.71
C ASN A 64 10.29 -5.82 36.84
N ALA A 65 9.57 -6.93 37.03
CA ALA A 65 8.49 -7.04 38.01
C ALA A 65 9.00 -7.07 39.46
N ASP A 66 10.28 -7.43 39.69
CA ASP A 66 10.90 -7.37 41.03
C ASP A 66 11.23 -5.92 41.43
N GLU A 67 11.58 -5.07 40.45
CA GLU A 67 11.91 -3.65 40.66
C GLU A 67 10.68 -2.75 40.67
N LEU A 68 9.64 -3.12 39.91
CA LEU A 68 8.40 -2.36 39.71
C LEU A 68 7.16 -3.15 40.13
N PRO A 69 7.08 -3.66 41.36
CA PRO A 69 6.00 -4.53 41.80
C PRO A 69 4.64 -3.83 41.80
N GLU A 70 4.59 -2.50 41.99
CA GLU A 70 3.35 -1.72 41.96
C GLU A 70 2.74 -1.71 40.57
N LEU A 71 3.55 -1.57 39.52
CA LEU A 71 3.09 -1.63 38.12
C LEU A 71 2.62 -3.04 37.78
N ALA A 72 3.36 -4.08 38.20
CA ALA A 72 2.96 -5.46 37.97
C ALA A 72 1.60 -5.75 38.61
N ARG A 73 1.35 -5.29 39.86
CA ARG A 73 0.05 -5.40 40.55
C ARG A 73 -1.04 -4.60 39.84
N ARG A 74 -0.75 -3.34 39.46
CA ARG A 74 -1.71 -2.47 38.76
C ARG A 74 -2.27 -3.13 37.50
N PHE A 75 -1.42 -3.86 36.76
CA PHE A 75 -1.84 -4.57 35.55
C PHE A 75 -2.14 -6.05 35.77
N SER A 76 -2.35 -6.49 37.03
CA SER A 76 -2.75 -7.85 37.38
C SER A 76 -1.82 -8.94 36.81
N VAL A 77 -0.49 -8.70 36.88
CA VAL A 77 0.51 -9.67 36.46
C VAL A 77 0.82 -10.59 37.65
N ASN A 78 0.35 -11.82 37.57
CA ASN A 78 0.48 -12.84 38.64
C ASN A 78 1.61 -13.84 38.37
N SER A 79 2.12 -13.88 37.14
CA SER A 79 3.19 -14.77 36.72
C SER A 79 4.06 -14.13 35.64
N VAL A 80 5.31 -14.55 35.55
CA VAL A 80 6.26 -14.11 34.52
C VAL A 80 6.84 -15.31 33.76
N PRO A 81 7.17 -15.17 32.46
CA PRO A 81 6.94 -13.99 31.64
C PRO A 81 5.45 -13.76 31.33
N THR A 82 5.05 -12.52 31.30
CA THR A 82 3.75 -12.09 30.78
C THR A 82 4.01 -10.92 29.83
N VAL A 83 3.40 -10.96 28.64
CA VAL A 83 3.46 -9.84 27.68
C VAL A 83 2.08 -9.24 27.52
N LYS A 84 1.98 -7.94 27.81
CA LYS A 84 0.74 -7.19 27.61
C LYS A 84 0.87 -6.25 26.43
N PHE A 85 -0.15 -6.25 25.58
CA PHE A 85 -0.29 -5.40 24.43
C PHE A 85 -1.14 -4.19 24.83
N PHE A 86 -0.51 -3.03 24.85
CA PHE A 86 -1.20 -1.77 25.12
C PHE A 86 -1.61 -1.12 23.83
N TRP A 87 -2.85 -0.67 23.80
CA TRP A 87 -3.48 -0.01 22.67
C TRP A 87 -4.43 1.08 23.20
N ARG A 88 -4.22 2.33 22.78
CA ARG A 88 -5.05 3.49 23.17
C ARG A 88 -5.16 3.71 24.68
N GLY A 89 -4.05 3.51 25.38
CA GLY A 89 -3.97 3.71 26.83
C GLY A 89 -4.42 2.51 27.66
N GLU A 90 -4.93 1.44 27.04
CA GLU A 90 -5.49 0.27 27.75
C GLU A 90 -4.78 -1.03 27.34
N VAL A 91 -4.92 -2.06 28.20
CA VAL A 91 -4.46 -3.41 27.88
C VAL A 91 -5.47 -4.06 26.93
N ALA A 92 -5.10 -4.21 25.67
CA ALA A 92 -5.97 -4.79 24.65
C ALA A 92 -5.81 -6.32 24.50
N HIS A 93 -4.63 -6.87 24.86
CA HIS A 93 -4.37 -8.30 24.82
C HIS A 93 -3.28 -8.71 25.82
N THR A 94 -3.26 -9.98 26.24
CA THR A 94 -2.25 -10.52 27.15
C THR A 94 -1.84 -11.92 26.70
N ILE A 95 -0.53 -12.17 26.63
CA ILE A 95 0.06 -13.50 26.42
C ILE A 95 0.80 -13.88 27.70
N HIS A 96 0.53 -15.06 28.22
CA HIS A 96 1.18 -15.62 29.41
C HIS A 96 2.19 -16.69 29.00
N GLY A 97 3.40 -16.64 29.58
CA GLY A 97 4.46 -17.61 29.25
C GLY A 97 5.27 -17.22 28.00
N ALA A 98 6.15 -18.15 27.60
CA ALA A 98 7.03 -17.98 26.47
C ALA A 98 6.47 -18.61 25.20
N ASP A 99 5.29 -18.15 24.78
CA ASP A 99 4.58 -18.63 23.60
C ASP A 99 5.45 -18.54 22.31
N PRO A 100 5.08 -19.25 21.23
CA PRO A 100 5.74 -19.13 19.92
C PRO A 100 5.67 -17.72 19.35
N ASP A 101 6.65 -17.36 18.50
CA ASP A 101 6.69 -16.04 17.83
C ASP A 101 5.43 -15.77 16.99
N SER A 102 4.83 -16.82 16.43
CA SER A 102 3.58 -16.72 15.67
C SER A 102 2.43 -16.12 16.47
N SER A 103 2.32 -16.44 17.77
CA SER A 103 1.27 -15.87 18.63
C SER A 103 1.44 -14.36 18.82
N PHE A 104 2.68 -13.88 18.97
CA PHE A 104 2.95 -12.45 19.08
C PHE A 104 2.71 -11.73 17.76
N ARG A 105 3.10 -12.33 16.62
CA ARG A 105 2.88 -11.78 15.28
C ARG A 105 1.39 -11.65 14.98
N GLU A 106 0.61 -12.69 15.19
CA GLU A 106 -0.84 -12.66 14.94
C GLU A 106 -1.53 -11.50 15.67
N VAL A 107 -1.18 -11.25 16.94
CA VAL A 107 -1.75 -10.16 17.71
C VAL A 107 -1.26 -8.80 17.21
N LEU A 108 0.06 -8.66 16.95
CA LEU A 108 0.64 -7.42 16.42
C LEU A 108 0.04 -7.04 15.07
N ASP A 109 -0.03 -7.99 14.15
CA ASP A 109 -0.51 -7.76 12.78
C ASP A 109 -1.98 -7.30 12.81
N ARG A 110 -2.79 -7.84 13.73
CA ARG A 110 -4.17 -7.40 13.93
C ARG A 110 -4.28 -5.92 14.36
N PHE A 111 -3.40 -5.44 15.24
CA PHE A 111 -3.40 -4.04 15.66
C PHE A 111 -2.85 -3.12 14.57
N ILE A 112 -1.78 -3.53 13.89
CA ILE A 112 -1.14 -2.76 12.82
C ILE A 112 -2.08 -2.64 11.62
N ALA A 113 -2.68 -3.76 11.17
CA ALA A 113 -3.66 -3.78 10.08
C ALA A 113 -4.91 -2.94 10.41
N GLY A 114 -5.39 -3.02 11.67
CA GLY A 114 -6.52 -2.20 12.12
C GLY A 114 -6.26 -0.69 12.04
N ASP A 115 -5.02 -0.26 12.24
CA ASP A 115 -4.63 1.17 12.15
C ASP A 115 -4.48 1.65 10.70
N ALA A 116 -3.86 0.86 9.84
CA ALA A 116 -3.71 1.22 8.44
C ALA A 116 -5.06 1.25 7.72
N ASN A 117 -5.94 0.26 7.97
CA ASN A 117 -7.31 0.27 7.45
C ASN A 117 -8.10 1.49 7.93
N ARG A 118 -7.91 1.92 9.18
CA ARG A 118 -8.53 3.13 9.69
C ARG A 118 -7.91 4.39 9.06
N ALA A 119 -6.58 4.46 8.94
CA ALA A 119 -5.91 5.58 8.29
C ALA A 119 -6.34 5.69 6.82
N HIS A 120 -6.47 4.57 6.11
CA HIS A 120 -7.04 4.51 4.77
C HIS A 120 -8.47 5.06 4.72
N ALA A 121 -9.37 4.55 5.57
CA ALA A 121 -10.76 5.01 5.62
C ALA A 121 -10.86 6.50 5.96
N LEU A 122 -10.06 7.00 6.92
CA LEU A 122 -9.99 8.42 7.26
C LEU A 122 -9.42 9.26 6.12
N GLY A 123 -8.42 8.73 5.39
CA GLY A 123 -7.86 9.38 4.20
C GLY A 123 -8.89 9.55 3.10
N VAL A 124 -9.64 8.49 2.78
CA VAL A 124 -10.74 8.54 1.79
C VAL A 124 -11.84 9.52 2.24
N ALA A 125 -12.23 9.48 3.51
CA ALA A 125 -13.24 10.41 4.05
C ALA A 125 -12.75 11.87 4.02
N ALA A 126 -11.47 12.12 4.32
CA ALA A 126 -10.87 13.45 4.22
C ALA A 126 -10.89 13.97 2.76
N TRP A 127 -10.58 13.09 1.80
CA TRP A 127 -10.65 13.42 0.37
C TRP A 127 -12.08 13.80 -0.04
N GLN A 128 -13.05 12.97 0.31
CA GLN A 128 -14.48 13.27 0.05
C GLN A 128 -14.96 14.57 0.68
N ALA A 129 -14.35 14.97 1.81
CA ALA A 129 -14.62 16.24 2.50
C ALA A 129 -13.81 17.44 1.93
N GLY A 130 -13.04 17.26 0.84
CA GLY A 130 -12.20 18.28 0.23
C GLY A 130 -10.92 18.64 1.03
N LYS A 131 -10.56 17.85 2.04
CA LYS A 131 -9.36 18.06 2.88
C LYS A 131 -8.14 17.35 2.27
N VAL A 132 -7.69 17.81 1.13
CA VAL A 132 -6.72 17.14 0.27
C VAL A 132 -5.39 16.81 0.96
N GLU A 133 -4.76 17.80 1.60
CA GLU A 133 -3.49 17.59 2.30
C GLU A 133 -3.59 16.56 3.43
N GLN A 134 -4.70 16.59 4.18
CA GLN A 134 -4.96 15.60 5.23
C GLN A 134 -5.16 14.21 4.63
N ALA A 135 -5.90 14.09 3.53
CA ALA A 135 -6.13 12.85 2.82
C ALA A 135 -4.81 12.24 2.30
N ARG A 136 -3.98 13.07 1.66
CA ARG A 136 -2.66 12.68 1.15
C ARG A 136 -1.78 12.10 2.25
N MET A 137 -1.67 12.83 3.37
CA MET A 137 -0.85 12.39 4.52
C MET A 137 -1.35 11.07 5.11
N LEU A 138 -2.66 10.92 5.29
CA LEU A 138 -3.26 9.70 5.85
C LEU A 138 -3.08 8.51 4.92
N LEU A 139 -3.32 8.67 3.61
CA LEU A 139 -3.15 7.59 2.63
C LEU A 139 -1.67 7.21 2.46
N ALA A 140 -0.75 8.17 2.44
CA ALA A 140 0.67 7.90 2.36
C ALA A 140 1.17 7.12 3.58
N ASN A 141 0.78 7.51 4.80
CA ASN A 141 1.12 6.79 6.02
C ASN A 141 0.52 5.37 6.04
N ALA A 142 -0.72 5.21 5.57
CA ALA A 142 -1.35 3.89 5.46
C ALA A 142 -0.60 2.99 4.46
N ALA A 143 -0.19 3.51 3.30
CA ALA A 143 0.58 2.77 2.30
C ALA A 143 1.93 2.29 2.83
N MET A 144 2.60 3.09 3.66
CA MET A 144 3.85 2.68 4.32
C MET A 144 3.63 1.59 5.39
N ALA A 145 2.49 1.62 6.07
CA ALA A 145 2.17 0.65 7.12
C ALA A 145 1.74 -0.70 6.55
N GLU A 146 0.99 -0.71 5.45
CA GLU A 146 0.48 -1.92 4.76
C GLU A 146 0.82 -1.89 3.26
N PRO A 147 2.07 -2.20 2.88
CA PRO A 147 2.48 -2.18 1.47
C PRO A 147 1.76 -3.21 0.61
N ASP A 148 1.25 -4.29 1.21
CA ASP A 148 0.52 -5.36 0.50
C ASP A 148 -0.98 -5.02 0.28
N ASN A 149 -1.48 -3.96 0.89
CA ASN A 149 -2.87 -3.52 0.73
C ASN A 149 -3.01 -2.59 -0.47
N LEU A 150 -3.23 -3.15 -1.65
CA LEU A 150 -3.26 -2.43 -2.92
C LEU A 150 -4.41 -1.41 -3.05
N ALA A 151 -5.43 -1.47 -2.20
CA ALA A 151 -6.48 -0.45 -2.17
C ALA A 151 -5.94 0.94 -1.78
N ILE A 152 -4.88 0.97 -0.95
CA ILE A 152 -4.32 2.23 -0.46
C ILE A 152 -3.54 2.98 -1.55
N PRO A 153 -2.50 2.40 -2.21
CA PRO A 153 -1.80 3.07 -3.30
C PRO A 153 -2.72 3.37 -4.49
N ARG A 154 -3.74 2.53 -4.76
CA ARG A 154 -4.77 2.80 -5.77
C ARG A 154 -5.53 4.09 -5.47
N ASP A 155 -6.01 4.29 -4.24
CA ASP A 155 -6.80 5.46 -3.88
C ASP A 155 -5.92 6.71 -3.72
N LEU A 156 -4.66 6.56 -3.29
CA LEU A 156 -3.66 7.63 -3.31
C LEU A 156 -3.34 8.10 -4.74
N ALA A 157 -3.17 7.16 -5.69
CA ALA A 157 -2.95 7.50 -7.09
C ALA A 157 -4.13 8.28 -7.70
N LYS A 158 -5.37 7.90 -7.37
CA LYS A 158 -6.57 8.63 -7.79
C LYS A 158 -6.61 10.05 -7.21
N LEU A 159 -6.23 10.22 -5.94
CA LEU A 159 -6.16 11.53 -5.30
C LEU A 159 -5.11 12.41 -6.00
N LEU A 160 -3.90 11.91 -6.20
CA LEU A 160 -2.83 12.62 -6.91
C LEU A 160 -3.28 13.06 -8.32
N TRP A 161 -3.95 12.16 -9.04
CA TRP A 161 -4.51 12.47 -10.36
C TRP A 161 -5.54 13.61 -10.30
N ALA A 162 -6.47 13.56 -9.34
CA ALA A 162 -7.50 14.58 -9.18
C ALA A 162 -6.93 15.98 -8.86
N GLU A 163 -5.75 16.01 -8.22
CA GLU A 163 -5.01 17.26 -7.93
C GLU A 163 -4.11 17.73 -9.09
N GLY A 164 -4.16 17.06 -10.24
CA GLY A 164 -3.36 17.40 -11.41
C GLY A 164 -1.91 16.91 -11.36
N GLU A 165 -1.58 16.04 -10.39
CA GLU A 165 -0.24 15.45 -10.22
C GLU A 165 -0.13 14.09 -10.94
N GLY A 166 -0.52 14.04 -12.20
CA GLY A 166 -0.61 12.80 -13.00
C GLY A 166 0.70 12.02 -13.08
N GLU A 167 1.83 12.71 -13.25
CA GLU A 167 3.14 12.03 -13.24
C GLU A 167 3.46 11.37 -11.90
N GLN A 168 3.08 11.98 -10.78
CA GLN A 168 3.32 11.39 -9.45
C GLN A 168 2.41 10.19 -9.22
N ALA A 169 1.16 10.25 -9.69
CA ALA A 169 0.24 9.12 -9.65
C ALA A 169 0.79 7.91 -10.42
N LEU A 170 1.32 8.13 -11.63
CA LEU A 170 1.93 7.08 -12.44
C LEU A 170 3.21 6.53 -11.78
N LYS A 171 4.11 7.41 -11.30
CA LYS A 171 5.32 6.99 -10.58
C LYS A 171 5.00 6.13 -9.34
N LEU A 172 3.93 6.47 -8.61
CA LEU A 172 3.49 5.67 -7.48
C LEU A 172 3.09 4.25 -7.92
N LEU A 173 2.27 4.12 -8.98
CA LEU A 173 1.84 2.82 -9.49
C LEU A 173 3.01 2.02 -10.09
N ASP A 174 3.95 2.68 -10.77
CA ASP A 174 5.17 2.06 -11.33
C ASP A 174 6.11 1.54 -10.23
N SER A 175 6.09 2.15 -9.05
CA SER A 175 6.92 1.73 -7.90
C SER A 175 6.43 0.46 -7.20
N LEU A 176 5.22 0.00 -7.53
CA LEU A 176 4.66 -1.23 -6.95
C LEU A 176 5.42 -2.48 -7.43
N PRO A 177 5.48 -3.55 -6.63
CA PRO A 177 6.03 -4.84 -7.06
C PRO A 177 5.37 -5.34 -8.36
N PRO A 178 6.09 -6.12 -9.20
CA PRO A 178 5.54 -6.63 -10.47
C PRO A 178 4.19 -7.33 -10.32
N GLU A 179 4.05 -8.20 -9.31
CA GLU A 179 2.82 -8.95 -9.03
C GLU A 179 1.64 -8.01 -8.71
N ALA A 180 1.91 -6.93 -7.96
CA ALA A 180 0.91 -5.93 -7.62
C ALA A 180 0.47 -5.09 -8.83
N ARG A 181 1.38 -4.82 -9.77
CA ARG A 181 1.07 -4.09 -11.01
C ARG A 181 0.20 -4.91 -11.98
N GLU A 182 0.31 -6.24 -11.92
CA GLU A 182 -0.50 -7.17 -12.72
C GLU A 182 -1.92 -7.36 -12.16
N GLU A 183 -2.18 -6.94 -10.92
CA GLU A 183 -3.54 -6.99 -10.34
C GLU A 183 -4.52 -6.17 -11.18
N PRO A 184 -5.68 -6.73 -11.55
CA PRO A 184 -6.57 -6.12 -12.54
C PRO A 184 -6.99 -4.67 -12.23
N ASP A 185 -7.21 -4.34 -10.95
CA ASP A 185 -7.63 -2.99 -10.56
C ASP A 185 -6.49 -1.97 -10.68
N ILE A 186 -5.26 -2.38 -10.38
CA ILE A 186 -4.05 -1.54 -10.51
C ILE A 186 -3.70 -1.36 -11.99
N ALA A 187 -3.65 -2.45 -12.74
CA ALA A 187 -3.33 -2.42 -14.18
C ALA A 187 -4.32 -1.53 -14.96
N ARG A 188 -5.61 -1.62 -14.67
CA ARG A 188 -6.65 -0.78 -15.29
C ARG A 188 -6.49 0.69 -14.94
N LEU A 189 -6.27 1.00 -13.65
CA LEU A 189 -6.05 2.38 -13.22
C LEU A 189 -4.81 2.96 -13.89
N HIS A 190 -3.69 2.22 -13.87
CA HIS A 190 -2.45 2.62 -14.51
C HIS A 190 -2.64 2.91 -16.00
N ALA A 191 -3.30 2.01 -16.75
CA ALA A 191 -3.57 2.19 -18.16
C ALA A 191 -4.46 3.42 -18.42
N HIS A 192 -5.50 3.62 -17.62
CA HIS A 192 -6.39 4.79 -17.74
C HIS A 192 -5.63 6.10 -17.50
N LEU A 193 -4.86 6.19 -16.41
CA LEU A 193 -4.08 7.39 -16.09
C LEU A 193 -3.00 7.65 -17.13
N ASN A 194 -2.36 6.60 -17.64
CA ASN A 194 -1.34 6.72 -18.67
C ASN A 194 -1.90 7.28 -19.99
N LEU A 195 -3.05 6.78 -20.46
CA LEU A 195 -3.73 7.31 -21.62
C LEU A 195 -4.13 8.78 -21.43
N ALA A 196 -4.72 9.12 -20.30
CA ALA A 196 -5.16 10.47 -20.02
C ALA A 196 -3.98 11.45 -19.91
N GLU A 197 -2.88 11.07 -19.26
CA GLU A 197 -1.66 11.89 -19.17
C GLU A 197 -0.96 12.02 -20.52
N THR A 198 -0.92 10.93 -21.30
CA THR A 198 -0.40 10.95 -22.67
C THR A 198 -1.21 11.90 -23.55
N ALA A 199 -2.55 11.86 -23.48
CA ALA A 199 -3.40 12.77 -24.25
C ALA A 199 -3.14 14.24 -23.92
N ARG A 200 -2.85 14.54 -22.65
CA ARG A 200 -2.54 15.90 -22.18
C ARG A 200 -1.21 16.43 -22.72
N GLN A 201 -0.24 15.55 -22.91
CA GLN A 201 1.14 15.89 -23.29
C GLN A 201 1.43 15.69 -24.79
N ALA A 202 0.64 14.86 -25.46
CA ALA A 202 0.89 14.48 -26.85
C ALA A 202 0.69 15.65 -27.82
N PRO A 203 1.45 15.67 -28.91
CA PRO A 203 1.23 16.60 -30.01
C PRO A 203 -0.16 16.45 -30.64
N PRO A 204 -0.63 17.45 -31.41
CA PRO A 204 -1.86 17.34 -32.16
C PRO A 204 -1.86 16.16 -33.15
N LEU A 205 -3.05 15.61 -33.47
CA LEU A 205 -3.19 14.48 -34.39
C LEU A 205 -2.48 14.69 -35.74
N SER A 206 -2.55 15.91 -36.29
CA SER A 206 -1.89 16.24 -37.57
C SER A 206 -0.35 16.09 -37.55
N GLU A 207 0.26 16.35 -36.41
CA GLU A 207 1.71 16.17 -36.22
C GLU A 207 2.06 14.70 -36.05
N LEU A 208 1.22 13.95 -35.30
CA LEU A 208 1.37 12.51 -35.13
C LEU A 208 1.17 11.77 -36.46
N ASP A 209 0.21 12.17 -37.29
CA ASP A 209 -0.03 11.62 -38.62
C ASP A 209 1.19 11.86 -39.52
N ALA A 210 1.79 13.06 -39.51
CA ALA A 210 3.00 13.36 -40.24
C ALA A 210 4.21 12.53 -39.75
N ARG A 211 4.32 12.31 -38.44
CA ARG A 211 5.37 11.49 -37.84
C ARG A 211 5.23 10.03 -38.25
N LEU A 212 4.01 9.48 -38.22
CA LEU A 212 3.72 8.11 -38.64
C LEU A 212 3.86 7.90 -40.13
N ALA A 213 3.65 8.93 -40.96
CA ALA A 213 3.92 8.85 -42.39
C ALA A 213 5.42 8.68 -42.72
N LEU A 214 6.31 9.20 -41.85
CA LEU A 214 7.77 9.07 -41.96
C LEU A 214 8.29 7.80 -41.25
N GLN A 215 7.68 7.42 -40.14
CA GLN A 215 8.07 6.30 -39.31
C GLN A 215 6.83 5.47 -38.92
N PRO A 216 6.36 4.57 -39.82
CA PRO A 216 5.12 3.80 -39.60
C PRO A 216 5.16 2.85 -38.40
N ASP A 217 6.36 2.50 -37.91
CA ASP A 217 6.55 1.55 -36.79
C ASP A 217 6.85 2.26 -35.46
N ASP A 218 6.59 3.57 -35.36
CA ASP A 218 6.84 4.35 -34.17
C ASP A 218 5.77 4.08 -33.08
N LEU A 219 6.10 3.18 -32.14
CA LEU A 219 5.21 2.75 -31.05
C LEU A 219 4.74 3.93 -30.20
N ASP A 220 5.61 4.91 -29.91
CA ASP A 220 5.24 6.08 -29.13
C ASP A 220 4.23 6.95 -29.87
N ALA A 221 4.42 7.15 -31.18
CA ALA A 221 3.49 7.93 -31.98
C ALA A 221 2.12 7.26 -32.09
N HIS A 222 2.06 5.94 -32.27
CA HIS A 222 0.80 5.18 -32.26
C HIS A 222 0.08 5.27 -30.92
N PHE A 223 0.80 5.13 -29.80
CA PHE A 223 0.21 5.24 -28.48
C PHE A 223 -0.28 6.67 -28.16
N GLN A 224 0.50 7.70 -28.52
CA GLN A 224 0.09 9.10 -28.39
C GLN A 224 -1.13 9.40 -29.25
N ARG A 225 -1.18 8.85 -30.49
CA ARG A 225 -2.33 8.99 -31.41
C ARG A 225 -3.59 8.34 -30.81
N ALA A 226 -3.45 7.14 -30.25
CA ALA A 226 -4.56 6.50 -29.55
C ALA A 226 -5.11 7.38 -28.41
N ALA A 227 -4.23 7.96 -27.61
CA ALA A 227 -4.62 8.84 -26.50
C ALA A 227 -5.35 10.10 -26.99
N GLN A 228 -4.88 10.74 -28.05
CA GLN A 228 -5.51 11.90 -28.67
C GLN A 228 -6.87 11.56 -29.29
N LEU A 229 -6.99 10.39 -29.96
CA LEU A 229 -8.24 9.90 -30.52
C LEU A 229 -9.28 9.62 -29.43
N LEU A 230 -8.86 9.07 -28.29
CA LEU A 230 -9.74 8.90 -27.12
C LEU A 230 -10.24 10.24 -26.55
N ALA A 231 -9.36 11.22 -26.45
CA ALA A 231 -9.74 12.57 -26.01
C ALA A 231 -10.75 13.26 -26.98
N ALA A 232 -10.78 12.81 -28.24
CA ALA A 232 -11.74 13.25 -29.25
C ALA A 232 -12.95 12.32 -29.39
N ASP A 233 -13.22 11.40 -28.44
CA ASP A 233 -14.30 10.41 -28.45
C ASP A 233 -14.29 9.44 -29.66
N GLN A 234 -13.16 9.31 -30.33
CA GLN A 234 -12.99 8.43 -31.49
C GLN A 234 -12.54 7.02 -31.07
N PHE A 235 -13.40 6.34 -30.30
CA PHE A 235 -13.05 5.06 -29.64
C PHE A 235 -12.58 3.98 -30.62
N ALA A 236 -13.24 3.79 -31.77
CA ALA A 236 -12.85 2.75 -32.72
C ALA A 236 -11.43 2.96 -33.25
N ALA A 237 -11.13 4.17 -33.72
CA ALA A 237 -9.79 4.50 -34.25
C ALA A 237 -8.71 4.39 -33.16
N ALA A 238 -9.01 4.82 -31.94
CA ALA A 238 -8.10 4.66 -30.80
C ALA A 238 -7.81 3.19 -30.49
N MET A 239 -8.83 2.34 -30.51
CA MET A 239 -8.69 0.89 -30.27
C MET A 239 -7.90 0.20 -31.38
N ASP A 240 -7.97 0.67 -32.64
CA ASP A 240 -7.13 0.19 -33.74
C ASP A 240 -5.65 0.44 -33.45
N GLU A 241 -5.31 1.68 -33.03
CA GLU A 241 -3.95 2.04 -32.64
C GLU A 241 -3.42 1.20 -31.46
N LEU A 242 -4.24 1.07 -30.41
CA LEU A 242 -3.86 0.27 -29.23
C LEU A 242 -3.68 -1.21 -29.57
N LEU A 243 -4.52 -1.75 -30.46
CA LEU A 243 -4.39 -3.12 -30.92
C LEU A 243 -3.12 -3.30 -31.77
N TRP A 244 -2.78 -2.30 -32.57
CA TRP A 244 -1.54 -2.30 -33.33
C TRP A 244 -0.33 -2.31 -32.37
N VAL A 245 -0.29 -1.44 -31.37
CA VAL A 245 0.77 -1.39 -30.33
C VAL A 245 0.88 -2.75 -29.63
N ALA A 246 -0.22 -3.32 -29.18
CA ALA A 246 -0.24 -4.61 -28.46
C ALA A 246 0.25 -5.79 -29.32
N ARG A 247 0.07 -5.72 -30.65
CA ARG A 247 0.55 -6.75 -31.61
C ARG A 247 2.02 -6.58 -31.96
N THR A 248 2.48 -5.34 -32.06
CA THR A 248 3.84 -5.02 -32.50
C THR A 248 4.88 -5.28 -31.43
N ASP A 249 4.63 -4.84 -30.20
CA ASP A 249 5.53 -5.10 -29.06
C ASP A 249 4.76 -5.23 -27.74
N ARG A 250 4.65 -6.45 -27.25
CA ARG A 250 4.02 -6.75 -25.95
C ARG A 250 4.83 -6.26 -24.76
N SER A 251 6.12 -6.02 -24.92
CA SER A 251 6.97 -5.52 -23.83
C SER A 251 6.90 -3.99 -23.70
N TYR A 252 6.39 -3.30 -24.72
CA TYR A 252 6.33 -1.87 -24.75
C TYR A 252 5.52 -1.32 -23.56
N ARG A 253 6.20 -0.53 -22.71
CA ARG A 253 5.64 0.07 -21.49
C ARG A 253 4.82 -0.91 -20.65
N HIS A 254 5.35 -2.11 -20.41
CA HIS A 254 4.68 -3.17 -19.63
C HIS A 254 3.31 -3.58 -20.20
N ASP A 255 3.25 -3.90 -21.48
CA ASP A 255 2.04 -4.33 -22.19
C ASP A 255 0.90 -3.27 -22.16
N ILE A 256 1.28 -1.98 -22.26
CA ILE A 256 0.33 -0.85 -22.15
C ILE A 256 -0.76 -0.89 -23.22
N GLY A 257 -0.45 -1.37 -24.42
CA GLY A 257 -1.43 -1.50 -25.50
C GLY A 257 -2.60 -2.41 -25.12
N ARG A 258 -2.28 -3.60 -24.63
CA ARG A 258 -3.28 -4.56 -24.15
C ARG A 258 -4.00 -4.06 -22.89
N SER A 259 -3.27 -3.56 -21.91
CA SER A 259 -3.85 -3.05 -20.66
C SER A 259 -4.81 -1.90 -20.93
N SER A 260 -4.49 -1.01 -21.88
CA SER A 260 -5.37 0.07 -22.32
C SER A 260 -6.64 -0.44 -23.01
N LEU A 261 -6.54 -1.45 -23.88
CA LEU A 261 -7.72 -2.07 -24.48
C LEU A 261 -8.63 -2.70 -23.42
N LEU A 262 -8.07 -3.39 -22.42
CA LEU A 262 -8.86 -3.99 -21.34
C LEU A 262 -9.56 -2.89 -20.50
N ALA A 263 -8.89 -1.78 -20.20
CA ALA A 263 -9.50 -0.65 -19.52
C ALA A 263 -10.67 -0.03 -20.31
N LEU A 264 -10.53 0.07 -21.64
CA LEU A 264 -11.60 0.55 -22.51
C LEU A 264 -12.77 -0.45 -22.61
N PHE A 265 -12.52 -1.76 -22.59
CA PHE A 265 -13.57 -2.76 -22.53
C PHE A 265 -14.42 -2.65 -21.27
N ASP A 266 -13.79 -2.34 -20.14
CA ASP A 266 -14.50 -2.13 -18.88
C ASP A 266 -15.29 -0.81 -18.88
N LEU A 267 -14.73 0.24 -19.47
CA LEU A 267 -15.40 1.54 -19.62
C LEU A 267 -16.66 1.44 -20.51
N LEU A 268 -16.56 0.79 -21.67
CA LEU A 268 -17.66 0.65 -22.63
C LEU A 268 -18.68 -0.42 -22.22
N GLY A 269 -18.25 -1.39 -21.40
CA GLY A 269 -19.05 -2.54 -20.99
C GLY A 269 -19.02 -3.70 -21.99
N SER A 270 -19.31 -4.91 -21.49
CA SER A 270 -19.22 -6.15 -22.27
C SER A 270 -20.22 -6.26 -23.43
N ALA A 271 -21.34 -5.57 -23.32
CA ALA A 271 -22.40 -5.58 -24.37
C ALA A 271 -22.08 -4.63 -25.53
N HIS A 272 -21.13 -3.71 -25.37
CA HIS A 272 -20.81 -2.73 -26.42
C HIS A 272 -20.27 -3.40 -27.69
N PRO A 273 -20.64 -3.00 -28.91
CA PRO A 273 -20.18 -3.62 -30.15
C PRO A 273 -18.65 -3.60 -30.29
N LEU A 274 -18.00 -2.46 -30.02
CA LEU A 274 -16.55 -2.33 -30.07
C LEU A 274 -15.86 -3.29 -29.09
N THR A 275 -16.39 -3.43 -27.87
CA THR A 275 -15.81 -4.36 -26.88
C THR A 275 -15.80 -5.79 -27.40
N ARG A 276 -16.87 -6.24 -28.04
CA ARG A 276 -16.94 -7.59 -28.64
C ARG A 276 -15.97 -7.76 -29.78
N GLN A 277 -15.92 -6.79 -30.70
CA GLN A 277 -15.03 -6.78 -31.85
C GLN A 277 -13.57 -6.85 -31.44
N TYR A 278 -13.11 -5.94 -30.57
CA TYR A 278 -11.71 -5.84 -30.19
C TYR A 278 -11.27 -6.91 -29.20
N ARG A 279 -12.15 -7.49 -28.38
CA ARG A 279 -11.84 -8.70 -27.59
C ARG A 279 -11.49 -9.88 -28.48
N GLN A 280 -12.29 -10.09 -29.56
CA GLN A 280 -11.98 -11.14 -30.52
C GLN A 280 -10.64 -10.87 -31.21
N ALA A 281 -10.43 -9.67 -31.74
CA ALA A 281 -9.20 -9.28 -32.42
C ALA A 281 -7.96 -9.38 -31.53
N LEU A 282 -8.09 -9.05 -30.23
CA LEU A 282 -7.02 -9.19 -29.25
C LEU A 282 -6.72 -10.67 -28.96
N SER A 283 -7.76 -11.51 -28.83
CA SER A 283 -7.58 -12.94 -28.56
C SER A 283 -6.90 -13.66 -29.74
N GLU A 284 -7.22 -13.30 -30.98
CA GLU A 284 -6.56 -13.82 -32.18
C GLU A 284 -5.08 -13.42 -32.29
N SER A 285 -4.69 -12.33 -31.66
CA SER A 285 -3.30 -11.88 -31.63
C SER A 285 -2.44 -12.59 -30.60
N LEU A 286 -3.03 -13.40 -29.72
CA LEU A 286 -2.33 -14.14 -28.67
C LEU A 286 -1.88 -15.53 -29.11
N HIS A 287 -2.32 -15.97 -30.28
CA HIS A 287 -1.95 -17.23 -30.93
C HIS A 287 -1.08 -17.00 -32.15
#